data_c9786da4396ad78338ac92b36ef8d079
#
_entry.id   c9786da4396ad78338ac92b36ef8d079
#
_cell.length_a   1.000
_cell.length_b   1.000
_cell.length_c   1.000
_cell.angle_alpha   90.00
_cell.angle_beta   90.00
_cell.angle_gamma   90.00
#
_symmetry.space_group_name_H-M   'P 1'
#
loop_
_entity.id
_entity.type
_entity.pdbx_description
1 polymer ?
#
loop_
_entity_poly.entity_id
_entity_poly.type
_entity_poly.pdbx_seq_one_letter_code
_entity_poly.pdbx_strand_id
1 'polypeptide(L)'
;VRALQRKLRVKGIRVPVDGKYGARTRAGVRILQRKWNLRATGIADAVLLARLGIKIRAVASTPAAAPAAPGTAQYLKVFPVNGKNQLTKSWGAFRGSLQGQSHQGEDIMAAQGTPVVAVADGTIKRLTRVETGLGGIWIWLVDNAGNEYYYAHLTDIAPGLDAGSKVTAGQQIGTVGNTGDARFGAGHLHFEVHPGGGAAIDPYPDLIALDPSRGTAG
;
A
#
# COMPACT_ATOMS: atom_id res chain seq x y z
N VAL A 1 -6.11 -7.85 19.46
CA VAL A 1 -7.35 -7.09 19.26
C VAL A 1 -8.25 -7.20 20.48
N ARG A 2 -8.58 -8.41 20.99
CA ARG A 2 -9.49 -8.59 22.15
C ARG A 2 -9.06 -7.78 23.39
N ALA A 3 -7.74 -7.70 23.69
CA ALA A 3 -7.23 -6.87 24.79
C ALA A 3 -7.58 -5.40 24.61
N LEU A 4 -7.40 -4.84 23.42
CA LEU A 4 -7.78 -3.48 23.07
C LEU A 4 -9.29 -3.26 23.25
N GLN A 5 -10.12 -4.16 22.70
CA GLN A 5 -11.59 -4.08 22.80
C GLN A 5 -12.05 -4.07 24.26
N ARG A 6 -11.46 -4.93 25.12
CA ARG A 6 -11.73 -4.92 26.58
C ARG A 6 -11.32 -3.58 27.20
N LYS A 7 -10.16 -3.04 26.87
CA LYS A 7 -9.68 -1.75 27.40
C LYS A 7 -10.56 -0.59 26.95
N LEU A 8 -11.05 -0.59 25.69
CA LEU A 8 -12.04 0.38 25.20
C LEU A 8 -13.31 0.34 26.05
N ARG A 9 -13.83 -0.86 26.36
CA ARG A 9 -15.02 -1.01 27.22
C ARG A 9 -14.79 -0.49 28.62
N VAL A 10 -13.63 -0.75 29.24
CA VAL A 10 -13.26 -0.18 30.54
C VAL A 10 -13.22 1.35 30.52
N LYS A 11 -12.91 1.95 29.36
CA LYS A 11 -12.95 3.41 29.16
C LYS A 11 -14.35 3.94 28.79
N GLY A 12 -15.40 3.10 28.93
CA GLY A 12 -16.80 3.46 28.67
C GLY A 12 -17.19 3.45 27.18
N ILE A 13 -16.33 2.90 26.29
CA ILE A 13 -16.58 2.88 24.86
C ILE A 13 -17.18 1.51 24.48
N ARG A 14 -18.40 1.51 23.97
CA ARG A 14 -19.11 0.28 23.58
C ARG A 14 -18.58 -0.27 22.27
N VAL A 15 -17.80 -1.36 22.34
CA VAL A 15 -17.30 -2.15 21.19
C VAL A 15 -17.51 -3.64 21.43
N PRO A 16 -17.69 -4.45 20.39
CA PRO A 16 -17.71 -5.91 20.52
C PRO A 16 -16.32 -6.42 20.94
N VAL A 17 -16.26 -7.50 21.71
CA VAL A 17 -15.00 -8.19 22.08
C VAL A 17 -14.88 -9.47 21.25
N ASP A 18 -14.91 -9.33 19.94
CA ASP A 18 -14.92 -10.42 18.97
C ASP A 18 -13.52 -10.81 18.45
N GLY A 19 -12.50 -10.01 18.77
CA GLY A 19 -11.13 -10.20 18.28
C GLY A 19 -10.91 -9.62 16.87
N LYS A 20 -11.93 -9.04 16.23
CA LYS A 20 -11.84 -8.44 14.89
C LYS A 20 -11.63 -6.93 15.01
N TYR A 21 -10.64 -6.38 14.28
CA TYR A 21 -10.43 -4.94 14.21
C TYR A 21 -11.31 -4.31 13.12
N GLY A 22 -12.63 -4.48 13.27
CA GLY A 22 -13.62 -3.96 12.32
C GLY A 22 -14.02 -2.51 12.57
N ALA A 23 -14.99 -2.01 11.80
CA ALA A 23 -15.47 -0.62 11.83
C ALA A 23 -15.86 -0.14 13.25
N ARG A 24 -16.52 -0.97 14.04
CA ARG A 24 -16.91 -0.64 15.43
C ARG A 24 -15.69 -0.46 16.35
N THR A 25 -14.65 -1.28 16.20
CA THR A 25 -13.41 -1.15 16.97
C THR A 25 -12.65 0.11 16.55
N ARG A 26 -12.55 0.40 15.25
CA ARG A 26 -11.95 1.65 14.73
C ARG A 26 -12.67 2.89 15.24
N ALA A 27 -14.00 2.89 15.22
CA ALA A 27 -14.80 3.97 15.78
C ALA A 27 -14.52 4.17 17.27
N GLY A 28 -14.45 3.08 18.04
CA GLY A 28 -14.09 3.12 19.46
C GLY A 28 -12.71 3.71 19.73
N VAL A 29 -11.73 3.35 18.90
CA VAL A 29 -10.37 3.92 18.97
C VAL A 29 -10.39 5.42 18.68
N ARG A 30 -11.13 5.89 17.66
CA ARG A 30 -11.28 7.32 17.37
C ARG A 30 -11.90 8.11 18.53
N ILE A 31 -12.91 7.53 19.19
CA ILE A 31 -13.52 8.14 20.37
C ILE A 31 -12.48 8.29 21.49
N LEU A 32 -11.70 7.24 21.75
CA LEU A 32 -10.66 7.28 22.78
C LEU A 32 -9.55 8.29 22.45
N GLN A 33 -9.12 8.32 21.19
CA GLN A 33 -8.11 9.27 20.72
C GLN A 33 -8.59 10.73 20.94
N ARG A 34 -9.83 11.05 20.56
CA ARG A 34 -10.42 12.38 20.85
C ARG A 34 -10.47 12.69 22.35
N LYS A 35 -10.91 11.71 23.15
CA LYS A 35 -10.95 11.86 24.62
C LYS A 35 -9.58 12.13 25.23
N TRP A 36 -8.52 11.68 24.61
CA TRP A 36 -7.14 11.89 25.03
C TRP A 36 -6.41 13.01 24.29
N ASN A 37 -7.15 13.84 23.55
CA ASN A 37 -6.62 14.92 22.72
C ASN A 37 -5.53 14.44 21.73
N LEU A 38 -5.71 13.22 21.21
CA LEU A 38 -4.86 12.64 20.17
C LEU A 38 -5.57 12.77 18.80
N ARG A 39 -4.79 12.76 17.73
CA ARG A 39 -5.35 12.70 16.37
C ARG A 39 -6.24 11.46 16.23
N ALA A 40 -7.51 11.66 15.85
CA ALA A 40 -8.51 10.58 15.78
C ALA A 40 -8.38 9.75 14.50
N THR A 41 -7.27 9.03 14.35
CA THR A 41 -6.98 8.19 13.17
C THR A 41 -7.82 6.90 13.13
N GLY A 42 -8.23 6.40 14.28
CA GLY A 42 -8.86 5.10 14.42
C GLY A 42 -7.85 3.94 14.36
N ILE A 43 -6.56 4.23 14.37
CA ILE A 43 -5.47 3.24 14.42
C ILE A 43 -5.00 3.14 15.88
N ALA A 44 -4.93 1.93 16.40
CA ALA A 44 -4.35 1.68 17.72
C ALA A 44 -2.83 1.55 17.59
N ASP A 45 -2.16 2.69 17.49
CA ASP A 45 -0.71 2.78 17.42
C ASP A 45 -0.02 2.40 18.75
N ALA A 46 1.31 2.33 18.72
CA ALA A 46 2.11 1.95 19.88
C ALA A 46 1.89 2.88 21.07
N VAL A 47 1.71 4.19 20.82
CA VAL A 47 1.47 5.20 21.86
C VAL A 47 0.14 4.97 22.56
N LEU A 48 -0.93 4.73 21.80
CA LEU A 48 -2.25 4.45 22.34
C LEU A 48 -2.27 3.12 23.10
N LEU A 49 -1.62 2.08 22.56
CA LEU A 49 -1.54 0.77 23.20
C LEU A 49 -0.74 0.82 24.50
N ALA A 50 0.38 1.55 24.52
CA ALA A 50 1.17 1.78 25.74
C ALA A 50 0.36 2.52 26.81
N ARG A 51 -0.38 3.58 26.45
CA ARG A 51 -1.27 4.32 27.37
C ARG A 51 -2.42 3.46 27.92
N LEU A 52 -2.84 2.44 27.17
CA LEU A 52 -3.83 1.44 27.64
C LEU A 52 -3.21 0.34 28.51
N GLY A 53 -1.89 0.34 28.72
CA GLY A 53 -1.18 -0.73 29.40
C GLY A 53 -1.24 -2.06 28.65
N ILE A 54 -1.41 -2.01 27.34
CA ILE A 54 -1.36 -3.20 26.49
C ILE A 54 0.09 -3.40 26.07
N LYS A 55 0.75 -4.36 26.72
CA LYS A 55 2.09 -4.80 26.27
C LYS A 55 1.90 -5.44 24.89
N ILE A 56 2.40 -4.78 23.86
CA ILE A 56 2.60 -5.41 22.57
C ILE A 56 3.71 -6.43 22.86
N ARG A 57 3.37 -7.73 22.87
CA ARG A 57 4.41 -8.72 22.66
C ARG A 57 4.97 -8.32 21.29
N ALA A 58 6.20 -7.84 21.26
CA ALA A 58 6.90 -7.69 20.01
C ALA A 58 6.80 -9.09 19.35
N VAL A 59 5.87 -9.26 18.42
CA VAL A 59 6.12 -10.18 17.34
C VAL A 59 7.44 -9.62 16.86
N ALA A 60 8.50 -10.45 16.94
CA ALA A 60 9.76 -10.05 16.38
C ALA A 60 9.40 -9.50 14.99
N SER A 61 9.27 -8.20 14.91
CA SER A 61 9.35 -7.52 13.64
C SER A 61 10.71 -7.99 13.18
N THR A 62 10.75 -8.81 12.16
CA THR A 62 11.93 -8.89 11.32
C THR A 62 12.38 -7.42 11.26
N PRO A 63 13.58 -7.07 11.76
CA PRO A 63 13.97 -5.68 11.86
C PRO A 63 13.61 -5.07 10.52
N ALA A 64 12.85 -3.98 10.52
CA ALA A 64 12.66 -3.22 9.30
C ALA A 64 14.06 -3.08 8.73
N ALA A 65 14.31 -3.72 7.59
CA ALA A 65 15.64 -3.81 7.05
C ALA A 65 16.19 -2.39 7.09
N ALA A 66 17.38 -2.24 7.62
CA ALA A 66 18.05 -0.95 7.72
C ALA A 66 17.89 -0.26 6.37
N PRO A 67 17.63 1.06 6.30
CA PRO A 67 17.43 1.75 5.04
C PRO A 67 18.55 1.31 4.09
N ALA A 68 18.17 0.74 2.96
CA ALA A 68 19.11 0.27 1.96
C ALA A 68 20.10 1.39 1.66
N ALA A 69 21.36 1.04 1.53
CA ALA A 69 22.38 2.00 1.11
C ALA A 69 21.90 2.71 -0.16
N PRO A 70 22.15 4.03 -0.32
CA PRO A 70 21.67 4.77 -1.48
C PRO A 70 22.14 4.07 -2.77
N GLY A 71 21.17 3.64 -3.58
CA GLY A 71 21.41 3.04 -4.89
C GLY A 71 21.10 1.55 -5.06
N THR A 72 20.62 0.84 -4.01
CA THR A 72 20.21 -0.58 -4.13
C THR A 72 18.73 -0.72 -3.77
N ALA A 73 17.90 -1.10 -4.76
CA ALA A 73 16.50 -1.44 -4.52
C ALA A 73 16.43 -2.74 -3.71
N GLN A 74 15.61 -2.75 -2.66
CA GLN A 74 15.48 -3.86 -1.73
C GLN A 74 14.41 -4.85 -2.13
N TYR A 75 13.27 -4.33 -2.61
CA TYR A 75 12.09 -5.14 -2.90
C TYR A 75 11.81 -5.27 -4.39
N LEU A 76 12.29 -4.34 -5.21
CA LEU A 76 12.01 -4.28 -6.63
C LEU A 76 13.25 -4.71 -7.44
N LYS A 77 13.04 -5.48 -8.51
CA LYS A 77 14.07 -5.81 -9.51
C LYS A 77 14.09 -4.82 -10.67
N VAL A 78 12.93 -4.25 -11.00
CA VAL A 78 12.76 -3.29 -12.10
C VAL A 78 11.76 -2.21 -11.70
N PHE A 79 11.83 -1.05 -12.35
CA PHE A 79 10.87 0.03 -12.20
C PHE A 79 9.49 -0.37 -12.78
N PRO A 80 8.36 -0.09 -12.11
CA PRO A 80 7.05 -0.65 -12.49
C PRO A 80 6.43 -0.06 -13.76
N VAL A 81 6.92 1.10 -14.26
CA VAL A 81 6.41 1.76 -15.47
C VAL A 81 7.49 1.77 -16.54
N ASN A 82 7.19 1.13 -17.67
CA ASN A 82 8.12 1.07 -18.81
C ASN A 82 7.77 2.16 -19.83
N GLY A 83 8.25 3.37 -19.60
CA GLY A 83 8.02 4.53 -20.45
C GLY A 83 8.28 5.84 -19.74
N LYS A 84 8.01 6.96 -20.44
CA LYS A 84 8.15 8.31 -19.83
C LYS A 84 7.25 8.41 -18.61
N ASN A 85 7.85 8.77 -17.50
CA ASN A 85 7.17 8.86 -16.22
C ASN A 85 7.70 10.06 -15.40
N GLN A 86 6.96 10.38 -14.33
CA GLN A 86 7.41 11.30 -13.31
C GLN A 86 7.04 10.70 -11.95
N LEU A 87 8.04 10.33 -11.17
CA LEU A 87 7.86 9.86 -9.81
C LEU A 87 7.51 11.04 -8.90
N THR A 88 6.41 10.92 -8.15
CA THR A 88 6.01 11.90 -7.14
C THR A 88 6.41 11.37 -5.76
N LYS A 89 6.70 12.26 -4.81
CA LYS A 89 6.91 11.85 -3.42
C LYS A 89 5.59 11.99 -2.67
N SER A 90 4.72 11.01 -2.82
CA SER A 90 3.32 11.07 -2.37
C SER A 90 3.00 10.14 -1.19
N TRP A 91 3.94 9.30 -0.74
CA TRP A 91 3.77 8.45 0.43
C TRP A 91 3.34 9.25 1.66
N GLY A 92 2.33 8.75 2.37
CA GLY A 92 1.83 9.39 3.58
C GLY A 92 1.03 10.66 3.36
N ALA A 93 0.87 11.14 2.12
CA ALA A 93 0.07 12.32 1.81
C ALA A 93 -1.38 12.14 2.27
N PHE A 94 -1.98 13.22 2.75
CA PHE A 94 -3.37 13.20 3.20
C PHE A 94 -4.31 13.14 1.99
N ARG A 95 -5.14 12.10 1.89
CA ARG A 95 -6.10 11.85 0.81
C ARG A 95 -7.53 12.31 1.20
N GLY A 96 -7.68 13.54 1.67
CA GLY A 96 -8.99 14.20 1.89
C GLY A 96 -9.88 13.58 2.96
N SER A 97 -11.06 14.18 3.19
CA SER A 97 -11.99 13.86 4.27
C SER A 97 -12.77 12.55 4.11
N LEU A 98 -12.85 12.00 2.90
CA LEU A 98 -13.69 10.84 2.64
C LEU A 98 -13.16 9.53 3.22
N GLN A 99 -11.86 9.44 3.57
CA GLN A 99 -11.28 8.18 4.03
C GLN A 99 -10.36 8.28 5.23
N GLY A 100 -9.89 9.45 5.62
CA GLY A 100 -9.01 9.63 6.80
C GLY A 100 -7.77 8.73 6.79
N GLN A 101 -7.35 8.25 5.61
CA GLN A 101 -6.20 7.41 5.43
C GLN A 101 -5.09 8.23 4.76
N SER A 102 -3.87 8.04 5.25
CA SER A 102 -2.68 8.50 4.53
C SER A 102 -2.48 7.62 3.29
N HIS A 103 -1.92 8.20 2.26
CA HIS A 103 -1.54 7.49 1.04
C HIS A 103 -0.57 6.34 1.36
N GLN A 104 -0.89 5.13 0.93
CA GLN A 104 -0.14 3.92 1.28
C GLN A 104 0.79 3.44 0.16
N GLY A 105 1.01 4.27 -0.85
CA GLY A 105 1.86 4.00 -2.00
C GLY A 105 2.48 5.26 -2.57
N GLU A 106 3.12 5.11 -3.71
CA GLU A 106 3.59 6.22 -4.54
C GLU A 106 2.78 6.30 -5.82
N ASP A 107 2.50 7.53 -6.24
CA ASP A 107 1.87 7.78 -7.52
C ASP A 107 2.96 8.08 -8.57
N ILE A 108 3.02 7.26 -9.60
CA ILE A 108 3.95 7.40 -10.72
C ILE A 108 3.15 7.95 -11.90
N MET A 109 3.34 9.24 -12.17
CA MET A 109 2.65 9.91 -13.27
C MET A 109 3.17 9.40 -14.60
N ALA A 110 2.27 8.98 -15.50
CA ALA A 110 2.59 8.58 -16.86
C ALA A 110 1.35 8.67 -17.74
N ALA A 111 1.54 8.74 -19.04
CA ALA A 111 0.41 8.76 -19.99
C ALA A 111 -0.41 7.47 -19.87
N GLN A 112 -1.73 7.59 -20.02
CA GLN A 112 -2.59 6.40 -20.09
C GLN A 112 -2.15 5.51 -21.24
N GLY A 113 -2.17 4.19 -21.02
CA GLY A 113 -1.67 3.19 -21.97
C GLY A 113 -0.17 2.91 -21.86
N THR A 114 0.60 3.66 -21.06
CA THR A 114 2.02 3.33 -20.79
C THR A 114 2.11 1.95 -20.15
N PRO A 115 3.00 1.05 -20.63
CA PRO A 115 3.12 -0.30 -20.08
C PRO A 115 3.48 -0.30 -18.59
N VAL A 116 2.76 -1.11 -17.82
CA VAL A 116 3.05 -1.46 -16.43
C VAL A 116 3.62 -2.86 -16.38
N VAL A 117 4.74 -3.05 -15.68
CA VAL A 117 5.48 -4.32 -15.63
C VAL A 117 5.55 -4.88 -14.22
N ALA A 118 5.70 -6.18 -14.10
CA ALA A 118 5.94 -6.86 -12.84
C ALA A 118 7.30 -6.44 -12.26
N VAL A 119 7.33 -5.97 -11.01
CA VAL A 119 8.57 -5.51 -10.36
C VAL A 119 9.47 -6.65 -9.90
N ALA A 120 8.95 -7.87 -9.83
CA ALA A 120 9.64 -9.07 -9.39
C ALA A 120 9.09 -10.31 -10.09
N ASP A 121 9.86 -11.40 -10.05
CA ASP A 121 9.33 -12.73 -10.41
C ASP A 121 8.32 -13.16 -9.35
N GLY A 122 7.18 -13.69 -9.78
CA GLY A 122 6.16 -14.07 -8.82
C GLY A 122 4.88 -14.62 -9.44
N THR A 123 3.81 -14.49 -8.70
CA THR A 123 2.48 -14.99 -9.07
C THR A 123 1.45 -13.88 -8.90
N ILE A 124 0.57 -13.71 -9.86
CA ILE A 124 -0.60 -12.85 -9.70
C ILE A 124 -1.50 -13.44 -8.62
N LYS A 125 -1.56 -12.78 -7.47
CA LYS A 125 -2.34 -13.23 -6.32
C LYS A 125 -3.83 -13.02 -6.53
N ARG A 126 -4.20 -11.85 -7.07
CA ARG A 126 -5.57 -11.45 -7.40
C ARG A 126 -5.55 -10.24 -8.32
N LEU A 127 -6.60 -10.05 -9.06
CA LEU A 127 -6.78 -8.91 -9.96
C LEU A 127 -8.27 -8.61 -10.16
N THR A 128 -8.57 -7.44 -10.70
CA THR A 128 -9.88 -7.13 -11.26
C THR A 128 -9.75 -6.38 -12.58
N ARG A 129 -10.52 -6.81 -13.58
CA ARG A 129 -10.66 -6.13 -14.88
C ARG A 129 -11.88 -5.21 -14.90
N VAL A 130 -12.69 -5.27 -13.86
CA VAL A 130 -13.86 -4.41 -13.69
C VAL A 130 -13.49 -3.31 -12.72
N GLU A 131 -13.75 -2.07 -13.10
CA GLU A 131 -13.49 -0.91 -12.26
C GLU A 131 -14.30 -0.99 -10.97
N THR A 132 -13.64 -1.12 -9.84
CA THR A 132 -14.27 -1.25 -8.52
C THR A 132 -13.53 -0.48 -7.46
N GLY A 133 -14.30 0.12 -6.55
CA GLY A 133 -13.74 0.82 -5.39
C GLY A 133 -12.78 1.94 -5.77
N LEU A 134 -11.83 2.21 -4.88
CA LEU A 134 -10.87 3.30 -5.07
C LEU A 134 -9.81 2.98 -6.11
N GLY A 135 -9.28 1.77 -6.09
CA GLY A 135 -8.19 1.37 -6.98
C GLY A 135 -8.61 1.17 -8.44
N GLY A 136 -9.92 1.14 -8.75
CA GLY A 136 -10.40 0.93 -10.10
C GLY A 136 -10.08 -0.47 -10.63
N ILE A 137 -9.32 -0.56 -11.71
CA ILE A 137 -8.72 -1.80 -12.25
C ILE A 137 -7.35 -1.96 -11.60
N TRP A 138 -7.09 -3.13 -11.01
CA TRP A 138 -5.88 -3.34 -10.22
C TRP A 138 -5.38 -4.78 -10.24
N ILE A 139 -4.10 -4.94 -9.85
CA ILE A 139 -3.39 -6.22 -9.70
C ILE A 139 -2.71 -6.26 -8.33
N TRP A 140 -2.73 -7.44 -7.69
CA TRP A 140 -1.82 -7.83 -6.62
C TRP A 140 -0.88 -8.93 -7.13
N LEU A 141 0.42 -8.68 -7.07
CA LEU A 141 1.50 -9.63 -7.32
C LEU A 141 2.06 -10.10 -5.98
N VAL A 142 2.40 -11.36 -5.85
CA VAL A 142 3.21 -11.88 -4.73
C VAL A 142 4.48 -12.48 -5.29
N ASP A 143 5.64 -12.07 -4.77
CA ASP A 143 6.93 -12.62 -5.17
C ASP A 143 7.26 -13.95 -4.44
N ASN A 144 8.38 -14.57 -4.80
CA ASN A 144 8.80 -15.85 -4.21
C ASN A 144 9.28 -15.71 -2.74
N ALA A 145 9.51 -14.51 -2.25
CA ALA A 145 9.85 -14.20 -0.86
C ALA A 145 8.60 -13.88 -0.01
N GLY A 146 7.41 -13.80 -0.63
CA GLY A 146 6.15 -13.49 0.04
C GLY A 146 5.87 -11.99 0.15
N ASN A 147 6.65 -11.13 -0.50
CA ASN A 147 6.32 -9.71 -0.59
C ASN A 147 5.18 -9.51 -1.57
N GLU A 148 4.27 -8.59 -1.26
CA GLU A 148 3.13 -8.28 -2.12
C GLU A 148 3.26 -6.88 -2.69
N TYR A 149 2.81 -6.74 -3.94
CA TYR A 149 2.86 -5.49 -4.69
C TYR A 149 1.48 -5.17 -5.24
N TYR A 150 1.03 -3.93 -5.02
CA TYR A 150 -0.26 -3.46 -5.50
C TYR A 150 -0.07 -2.44 -6.62
N TYR A 151 -0.78 -2.68 -7.72
CA TYR A 151 -0.81 -1.83 -8.90
C TYR A 151 -2.25 -1.40 -9.15
N ALA A 152 -2.55 -0.12 -9.09
CA ALA A 152 -3.91 0.39 -9.22
C ALA A 152 -4.05 1.50 -10.26
N HIS A 153 -5.30 1.87 -10.52
CA HIS A 153 -5.74 2.84 -11.53
C HIS A 153 -5.41 2.44 -12.97
N LEU A 154 -5.25 1.15 -13.24
CA LEU A 154 -4.90 0.64 -14.56
C LEU A 154 -6.02 0.95 -15.59
N THR A 155 -5.64 1.12 -16.87
CA THR A 155 -6.61 1.10 -17.97
C THR A 155 -7.00 -0.31 -18.29
N ASP A 156 -6.03 -1.23 -18.33
CA ASP A 156 -6.25 -2.64 -18.68
C ASP A 156 -5.16 -3.53 -18.06
N ILE A 157 -5.47 -4.81 -17.99
CA ILE A 157 -4.58 -5.89 -17.57
C ILE A 157 -4.21 -6.71 -18.79
N ALA A 158 -2.93 -7.05 -18.93
CA ALA A 158 -2.42 -7.80 -20.05
C ALA A 158 -3.27 -9.06 -20.33
N PRO A 159 -3.58 -9.37 -21.60
CA PRO A 159 -4.35 -10.56 -21.95
C PRO A 159 -3.72 -11.85 -21.45
N GLY A 160 -4.54 -12.80 -21.01
CA GLY A 160 -4.09 -14.13 -20.54
C GLY A 160 -3.53 -14.14 -19.11
N LEU A 161 -3.52 -13.01 -18.39
CA LEU A 161 -3.18 -13.00 -16.98
C LEU A 161 -4.43 -13.18 -16.11
N ASP A 162 -4.37 -14.14 -15.21
CA ASP A 162 -5.39 -14.40 -14.20
C ASP A 162 -4.74 -14.64 -12.83
N ALA A 163 -5.56 -14.74 -11.78
CA ALA A 163 -5.05 -15.17 -10.47
C ALA A 163 -4.40 -16.55 -10.60
N GLY A 164 -3.18 -16.69 -10.09
CA GLY A 164 -2.34 -17.88 -10.24
C GLY A 164 -1.34 -17.81 -11.40
N SER A 165 -1.46 -16.85 -12.33
CA SER A 165 -0.49 -16.68 -13.42
C SER A 165 0.89 -16.35 -12.88
N LYS A 166 1.91 -17.07 -13.38
CA LYS A 166 3.31 -16.76 -13.12
C LYS A 166 3.77 -15.62 -14.03
N VAL A 167 4.55 -14.71 -13.47
CA VAL A 167 5.16 -13.59 -14.21
C VAL A 167 6.64 -13.45 -13.82
N THR A 168 7.42 -12.89 -14.74
CA THR A 168 8.82 -12.55 -14.51
C THR A 168 8.98 -11.04 -14.38
N ALA A 169 10.02 -10.60 -13.66
CA ALA A 169 10.36 -9.18 -13.56
C ALA A 169 10.50 -8.56 -14.96
N GLY A 170 9.90 -7.39 -15.18
CA GLY A 170 9.88 -6.72 -16.48
C GLY A 170 8.78 -7.20 -17.45
N GLN A 171 8.10 -8.30 -17.15
CA GLN A 171 6.94 -8.72 -17.97
C GLN A 171 5.81 -7.73 -17.86
N GLN A 172 5.24 -7.30 -18.98
CA GLN A 172 4.08 -6.43 -18.99
C GLN A 172 2.87 -7.14 -18.35
N ILE A 173 2.26 -6.48 -17.36
CA ILE A 173 1.09 -6.99 -16.65
C ILE A 173 -0.15 -6.12 -16.83
N GLY A 174 0.02 -4.88 -17.31
CA GLY A 174 -1.09 -3.96 -17.56
C GLY A 174 -0.63 -2.68 -18.23
N THR A 175 -1.48 -1.67 -18.17
CA THR A 175 -1.19 -0.32 -18.66
C THR A 175 -1.68 0.75 -17.68
N VAL A 176 -0.94 1.85 -17.58
CA VAL A 176 -1.30 3.02 -16.79
C VAL A 176 -2.67 3.55 -17.21
N GLY A 177 -3.48 3.92 -16.25
CA GLY A 177 -4.79 4.50 -16.48
C GLY A 177 -5.13 5.62 -15.50
N ASN A 178 -6.41 5.78 -15.24
CA ASN A 178 -6.98 6.69 -14.25
C ASN A 178 -8.31 6.16 -13.69
N THR A 179 -8.49 4.86 -13.62
CA THR A 179 -9.72 4.23 -13.11
C THR A 179 -9.83 4.39 -11.58
N GLY A 180 -11.02 4.13 -11.04
CA GLY A 180 -11.29 4.30 -9.61
C GLY A 180 -11.43 5.75 -9.20
N ASP A 181 -10.86 6.14 -8.06
CA ASP A 181 -10.90 7.53 -7.57
C ASP A 181 -9.95 8.48 -8.32
N ALA A 182 -9.07 7.94 -9.18
CA ALA A 182 -8.23 8.71 -10.10
C ALA A 182 -8.99 9.21 -11.36
N ARG A 183 -10.24 8.80 -11.59
CA ARG A 183 -11.01 9.00 -12.83
C ARG A 183 -10.98 10.40 -13.42
N PHE A 184 -10.92 11.43 -12.58
CA PHE A 184 -10.94 12.82 -13.01
C PHE A 184 -9.55 13.48 -12.95
N GLY A 185 -8.51 12.69 -12.66
CA GLY A 185 -7.13 13.12 -12.56
C GLY A 185 -6.29 12.78 -13.80
N ALA A 186 -5.03 13.20 -13.75
CA ALA A 186 -4.04 12.77 -14.74
C ALA A 186 -3.76 11.26 -14.60
N GLY A 187 -3.38 10.62 -15.72
CA GLY A 187 -2.98 9.23 -15.72
C GLY A 187 -1.80 8.97 -14.80
N HIS A 188 -1.89 7.96 -13.96
CA HIS A 188 -0.80 7.52 -13.08
C HIS A 188 -0.98 6.05 -12.67
N LEU A 189 0.12 5.45 -12.25
CA LEU A 189 0.11 4.19 -11.52
C LEU A 189 0.21 4.50 -10.03
N HIS A 190 -0.78 4.06 -9.23
CA HIS A 190 -0.62 3.96 -7.79
C HIS A 190 0.06 2.63 -7.47
N PHE A 191 1.18 2.68 -6.75
CA PHE A 191 2.02 1.51 -6.49
C PHE A 191 2.36 1.37 -5.00
N GLU A 192 2.11 0.16 -4.45
CA GLU A 192 2.41 -0.15 -3.05
C GLU A 192 3.36 -1.36 -2.94
N VAL A 193 4.16 -1.38 -1.87
CA VAL A 193 5.02 -2.50 -1.47
C VAL A 193 4.63 -2.96 -0.07
N HIS A 194 4.36 -4.24 0.08
CA HIS A 194 3.94 -4.89 1.31
C HIS A 194 4.88 -6.04 1.67
N PRO A 195 5.95 -5.81 2.44
CA PRO A 195 6.90 -6.85 2.83
C PRO A 195 6.21 -8.00 3.57
N GLY A 196 6.41 -9.23 3.11
CA GLY A 196 5.79 -10.43 3.67
C GLY A 196 4.26 -10.40 3.68
N GLY A 197 3.62 -9.62 2.80
CA GLY A 197 2.16 -9.41 2.78
C GLY A 197 1.63 -8.61 3.97
N GLY A 198 2.48 -7.86 4.66
CA GLY A 198 2.17 -7.05 5.83
C GLY A 198 1.61 -5.66 5.50
N ALA A 199 1.92 -4.68 6.35
CA ALA A 199 1.57 -3.28 6.08
C ALA A 199 2.41 -2.72 4.94
N ALA A 200 1.82 -1.78 4.18
CA ALA A 200 2.56 -1.05 3.17
C ALA A 200 3.72 -0.25 3.79
N ILE A 201 4.81 -0.17 3.06
CA ILE A 201 5.97 0.68 3.37
C ILE A 201 6.13 1.74 2.29
N ASP A 202 6.95 2.77 2.56
CA ASP A 202 7.31 3.78 1.57
C ASP A 202 8.14 3.15 0.43
N PRO A 203 7.62 3.05 -0.80
CA PRO A 203 8.35 2.44 -1.91
C PRO A 203 9.33 3.41 -2.59
N TYR A 204 9.32 4.70 -2.22
CA TYR A 204 10.10 5.74 -2.88
C TYR A 204 11.61 5.45 -2.96
N PRO A 205 12.27 4.92 -1.90
CA PRO A 205 13.70 4.59 -1.98
C PRO A 205 14.03 3.58 -3.08
N ASP A 206 13.22 2.53 -3.23
CA ASP A 206 13.41 1.50 -4.25
C ASP A 206 13.09 2.03 -5.64
N LEU A 207 11.99 2.80 -5.76
CA LEU A 207 11.58 3.40 -7.03
C LEU A 207 12.65 4.35 -7.56
N ILE A 208 13.20 5.22 -6.69
CA ILE A 208 14.20 6.20 -7.13
C ILE A 208 15.53 5.55 -7.51
N ALA A 209 15.88 4.41 -6.91
CA ALA A 209 17.06 3.63 -7.25
C ALA A 209 16.98 2.99 -8.64
N LEU A 210 15.76 2.71 -9.11
CA LEU A 210 15.49 2.02 -10.38
C LEU A 210 14.89 2.94 -11.45
N ASP A 211 14.67 4.23 -11.17
CA ASP A 211 14.04 5.16 -12.10
C ASP A 211 14.92 5.38 -13.34
N PRO A 212 14.47 4.91 -14.52
CA PRO A 212 15.27 5.02 -15.76
C PRO A 212 15.46 6.46 -16.22
N SER A 213 14.63 7.40 -15.77
CA SER A 213 14.74 8.82 -16.13
C SER A 213 15.94 9.51 -15.49
N ARG A 214 16.52 8.92 -14.43
CA ARG A 214 17.69 9.46 -13.71
C ARG A 214 19.03 9.09 -14.33
N GLY A 215 19.07 8.04 -15.16
CA GLY A 215 20.29 7.60 -15.84
C GLY A 215 20.67 8.36 -17.10
N THR A 216 19.87 9.33 -17.54
CA THR A 216 20.08 10.07 -18.81
C THR A 216 20.51 11.53 -18.63
N ALA A 217 20.97 11.93 -17.45
CA ALA A 217 21.67 13.18 -17.23
C ALA A 217 23.17 12.94 -17.45
N GLY A 218 23.57 12.80 -18.72
CA GLY A 218 24.92 12.81 -19.21
C GLY A 218 25.12 13.96 -20.17
#